data_973a304c432de1374255691c6c44e1d6
#
_entry.id   973a304c432de1374255691c6c44e1d6
#
_cell.length_a   1.000
_cell.length_b   1.000
_cell.length_c   1.000
_cell.angle_alpha   90.00
_cell.angle_beta   90.00
_cell.angle_gamma   90.00
#
_symmetry.space_group_name_H-M   'P 1'
#
loop_
_entity.id
_entity.type
_entity.pdbx_description
1 polymer ?
#
loop_
_entity_poly.entity_id
_entity_poly.type
_entity_poly.pdbx_seq_one_letter_code
_entity_poly.pdbx_strand_id
1 'polypeptide(L)'
;MARDNSPIVKQSRREGYALHPKAHKVLARKSGIPGQHAHGRQSKPSLYATQLREKQKVRRLYGLVEKQFARLMNEATRAQEGLAGENLLKLLERRLDNVVYRSGFAVSRRAARQLVSHGHFELNGRRVEEVEIGRASCRERV
;
A
#
# COMPACT_ATOMS: atom_id res chain seq x y z
N MET A 1 -7.03 4.73 -14.44
CA MET A 1 -6.77 3.88 -13.25
C MET A 1 -7.15 4.62 -11.98
N ALA A 2 -7.99 4.06 -11.12
CA ALA A 2 -8.37 4.70 -9.85
C ALA A 2 -7.20 4.68 -8.86
N ARG A 3 -6.86 5.84 -8.27
CA ARG A 3 -5.80 5.97 -7.27
C ARG A 3 -6.27 6.78 -6.07
N ASP A 4 -5.70 6.53 -4.89
CA ASP A 4 -5.96 7.31 -3.69
C ASP A 4 -5.16 8.62 -3.72
N ASN A 5 -5.86 9.74 -3.92
CA ASN A 5 -5.30 11.09 -3.91
C ASN A 5 -5.40 11.77 -2.53
N SER A 6 -5.89 11.07 -1.52
CA SER A 6 -6.07 11.62 -0.17
C SER A 6 -4.73 12.13 0.42
N PRO A 7 -4.77 13.16 1.30
CA PRO A 7 -3.58 13.71 1.93
C PRO A 7 -2.84 12.69 2.78
N ILE A 8 -1.66 12.24 2.32
CA ILE A 8 -0.89 11.16 2.92
C ILE A 8 -0.48 11.44 4.37
N VAL A 9 -0.15 12.70 4.68
CA VAL A 9 0.23 13.10 6.05
C VAL A 9 -0.96 12.99 7.01
N LYS A 10 -2.16 13.34 6.56
CA LYS A 10 -3.40 13.18 7.34
C LYS A 10 -3.71 11.71 7.60
N GLN A 11 -3.51 10.86 6.58
CA GLN A 11 -3.62 9.41 6.72
C GLN A 11 -2.59 8.86 7.70
N SER A 12 -1.32 9.28 7.59
CA SER A 12 -0.23 8.85 8.48
C SER A 12 -0.52 9.20 9.94
N ARG A 13 -1.01 10.41 10.22
CA ARG A 13 -1.41 10.82 11.57
C ARG A 13 -2.57 9.97 12.10
N ARG A 14 -3.50 9.58 11.26
CA ARG A 14 -4.65 8.76 11.66
C ARG A 14 -4.24 7.33 12.03
N GLU A 15 -3.24 6.77 11.35
CA GLU A 15 -2.74 5.42 11.61
C GLU A 15 -1.58 5.40 12.64
N GLY A 16 -1.11 6.56 13.09
CA GLY A 16 0.04 6.65 13.99
C GLY A 16 1.35 6.11 13.38
N TYR A 17 1.41 5.97 12.06
CA TYR A 17 2.53 5.38 11.33
C TYR A 17 2.92 6.21 10.12
N ALA A 18 4.23 6.38 9.87
CA ALA A 18 4.72 7.13 8.73
C ALA A 18 4.57 6.35 7.42
N LEU A 19 3.46 6.54 6.73
CA LEU A 19 3.17 5.92 5.43
C LEU A 19 4.02 6.48 4.28
N HIS A 20 4.69 7.60 4.49
CA HIS A 20 5.48 8.30 3.48
C HIS A 20 6.64 9.05 4.14
N PRO A 21 7.81 9.19 3.48
CA PRO A 21 8.96 9.92 4.05
C PRO A 21 8.62 11.32 4.58
N LYS A 22 7.76 12.08 3.90
CA LYS A 22 7.30 13.41 4.35
C LYS A 22 6.54 13.38 5.69
N ALA A 23 5.97 12.24 6.08
CA ALA A 23 5.16 12.14 7.29
C ALA A 23 6.00 12.05 8.57
N HIS A 24 7.24 11.60 8.51
CA HIS A 24 8.13 11.46 9.68
C HIS A 24 8.26 12.77 10.46
N LYS A 25 8.61 13.85 9.77
CA LYS A 25 8.78 15.19 10.39
C LYS A 25 7.48 15.71 11.02
N VAL A 26 6.34 15.42 10.40
CA VAL A 26 5.04 15.88 10.92
C VAL A 26 4.58 15.04 12.10
N LEU A 27 4.79 13.72 12.08
CA LEU A 27 4.46 12.83 13.20
C LEU A 27 5.29 13.15 14.44
N ALA A 28 6.56 13.51 14.29
CA ALA A 28 7.40 13.95 15.39
C ALA A 28 6.88 15.22 16.08
N ARG A 29 6.25 16.13 15.32
CA ARG A 29 5.70 17.38 15.85
C ARG A 29 4.24 17.28 16.29
N LYS A 30 3.43 16.48 15.59
CA LYS A 30 1.97 16.36 15.76
C LYS A 30 1.56 14.89 15.68
N SER A 31 1.70 14.16 16.78
CA SER A 31 1.35 12.73 16.86
C SER A 31 -0.15 12.46 16.92
N GLY A 32 -0.96 13.48 17.29
CA GLY A 32 -2.41 13.30 17.47
C GLY A 32 -3.20 13.05 16.19
N ILE A 33 -4.36 12.41 16.33
CA ILE A 33 -5.31 12.16 15.25
C ILE A 33 -5.68 13.48 14.56
N PRO A 34 -5.83 13.53 13.24
CA PRO A 34 -6.21 14.75 12.54
C PRO A 34 -7.69 15.06 12.77
N GLY A 35 -8.01 16.33 12.91
CA GLY A 35 -9.38 16.85 13.01
C GLY A 35 -9.61 17.74 14.22
N GLN A 36 -10.80 18.32 14.31
CA GLN A 36 -11.20 19.25 15.36
C GLN A 36 -11.24 18.57 16.74
N HIS A 37 -11.67 17.30 16.79
CA HIS A 37 -11.78 16.52 18.03
C HIS A 37 -10.49 15.74 18.40
N ALA A 38 -9.36 16.10 17.83
CA ALA A 38 -8.08 15.43 18.07
C ALA A 38 -7.62 15.48 19.54
N HIS A 39 -7.99 16.52 20.26
CA HIS A 39 -7.63 16.76 21.65
C HIS A 39 -8.72 16.35 22.64
N GLY A 40 -9.87 15.86 22.15
CA GLY A 40 -10.94 15.36 23.00
C GLY A 40 -10.61 13.98 23.61
N ARG A 41 -11.37 13.61 24.65
CA ARG A 41 -11.28 12.28 25.27
C ARG A 41 -11.57 11.20 24.22
N GLN A 42 -10.61 10.31 24.00
CA GLN A 42 -10.78 9.16 23.11
C GLN A 42 -11.25 7.95 23.93
N SER A 43 -12.30 7.29 23.46
CA SER A 43 -12.73 6.02 24.03
C SER A 43 -11.74 4.91 23.69
N LYS A 44 -11.66 3.87 24.52
CA LYS A 44 -10.88 2.67 24.23
C LYS A 44 -11.37 2.03 22.91
N PRO A 45 -10.45 1.76 21.95
CA PRO A 45 -10.86 1.16 20.69
C PRO A 45 -11.42 -0.24 20.90
N SER A 46 -12.49 -0.59 20.19
CA SER A 46 -13.01 -1.95 20.12
C SER A 46 -12.04 -2.86 19.35
N LEU A 47 -12.16 -4.18 19.52
CA LEU A 47 -11.38 -5.16 18.75
C LEU A 47 -11.54 -4.95 17.24
N TYR A 48 -12.76 -4.74 16.77
CA TYR A 48 -13.03 -4.42 15.37
C TYR A 48 -12.32 -3.16 14.91
N ALA A 49 -12.35 -2.09 15.71
CA ALA A 49 -11.66 -0.84 15.37
C ALA A 49 -10.15 -1.04 15.24
N THR A 50 -9.54 -1.85 16.10
CA THR A 50 -8.11 -2.17 16.03
C THR A 50 -7.77 -2.94 14.76
N GLN A 51 -8.52 -4.00 14.47
CA GLN A 51 -8.33 -4.79 13.24
C GLN A 51 -8.52 -3.93 11.96
N LEU A 52 -9.54 -3.06 11.96
CA LEU A 52 -9.78 -2.14 10.86
C LEU A 52 -8.60 -1.18 10.65
N ARG A 53 -8.00 -0.65 11.73
CA ARG A 53 -6.83 0.23 11.63
C ARG A 53 -5.62 -0.49 11.05
N GLU A 54 -5.32 -1.70 11.48
CA GLU A 54 -4.22 -2.47 10.91
C GLU A 54 -4.43 -2.78 9.43
N LYS A 55 -5.63 -3.20 9.03
CA LYS A 55 -5.98 -3.36 7.61
C LYS A 55 -5.76 -2.06 6.81
N GLN A 56 -6.25 -0.94 7.32
CA GLN A 56 -6.12 0.36 6.66
C GLN A 56 -4.66 0.84 6.59
N LYS A 57 -3.85 0.55 7.59
CA LYS A 57 -2.42 0.84 7.61
C LYS A 57 -1.71 0.14 6.45
N VAL A 58 -1.88 -1.18 6.32
CA VAL A 58 -1.30 -1.97 5.22
C VAL A 58 -1.78 -1.44 3.86
N ARG A 59 -3.08 -1.30 3.66
CA ARG A 59 -3.65 -0.80 2.41
C ARG A 59 -3.06 0.56 2.00
N ARG A 60 -2.95 1.50 2.93
CA ARG A 60 -2.43 2.85 2.70
C ARG A 60 -0.93 2.87 2.48
N LEU A 61 -0.19 1.98 3.13
CA LEU A 61 1.26 1.85 2.95
C LEU A 61 1.61 1.52 1.49
N TYR A 62 0.86 0.60 0.88
CA TYR A 62 1.01 0.23 -0.53
C TYR A 62 0.18 1.13 -1.47
N GLY A 63 -0.62 2.05 -0.94
CA GLY A 63 -1.40 3.02 -1.72
C GLY A 63 -2.49 2.37 -2.57
N LEU A 64 -3.10 1.29 -2.11
CA LEU A 64 -4.14 0.57 -2.83
C LEU A 64 -5.53 1.13 -2.58
N VAL A 65 -6.40 1.00 -3.57
CA VAL A 65 -7.83 1.20 -3.44
C VAL A 65 -8.47 -0.04 -2.82
N GLU A 66 -9.56 0.11 -2.06
CA GLU A 66 -10.21 -0.98 -1.33
C GLU A 66 -10.55 -2.18 -2.21
N LYS A 67 -11.09 -1.94 -3.41
CA LYS A 67 -11.45 -3.02 -4.36
C LYS A 67 -10.24 -3.88 -4.78
N GLN A 68 -9.09 -3.24 -5.03
CA GLN A 68 -7.85 -3.95 -5.37
C GLN A 68 -7.32 -4.74 -4.18
N PHE A 69 -7.34 -4.12 -2.99
CA PHE A 69 -6.90 -4.78 -1.77
C PHE A 69 -7.75 -6.01 -1.42
N ALA A 70 -9.08 -5.90 -1.53
CA ALA A 70 -10.00 -7.03 -1.32
C ALA A 70 -9.75 -8.18 -2.31
N ARG A 71 -9.45 -7.86 -3.59
CA ARG A 71 -9.09 -8.89 -4.59
C ARG A 71 -7.82 -9.65 -4.19
N LEU A 72 -6.77 -8.92 -3.80
CA LEU A 72 -5.51 -9.54 -3.34
C LEU A 72 -5.70 -10.36 -2.07
N MET A 73 -6.56 -9.91 -1.15
CA MET A 73 -6.89 -10.67 0.06
C MET A 73 -7.61 -11.98 -0.28
N ASN A 74 -8.58 -11.94 -1.21
CA ASN A 74 -9.27 -13.14 -1.67
C ASN A 74 -8.30 -14.12 -2.37
N GLU A 75 -7.36 -13.61 -3.16
CA GLU A 75 -6.32 -14.42 -3.79
C GLU A 75 -5.39 -15.06 -2.74
N ALA A 76 -4.96 -14.28 -1.74
CA ALA A 76 -4.13 -14.77 -0.64
C ALA A 76 -4.84 -15.84 0.21
N THR A 77 -6.15 -15.72 0.41
CA THR A 77 -6.96 -16.70 1.15
C THR A 77 -7.17 -18.00 0.37
N ARG A 78 -7.20 -17.92 -0.97
CA ARG A 78 -7.32 -19.11 -1.84
C ARG A 78 -6.01 -19.89 -1.98
N ALA A 79 -4.88 -19.29 -1.64
CA ALA A 79 -3.60 -19.99 -1.66
C ALA A 79 -3.62 -21.14 -0.64
N GLN A 80 -3.30 -22.35 -1.08
CA GLN A 80 -3.37 -23.56 -0.26
C GLN A 80 -2.25 -23.64 0.78
N GLU A 81 -1.16 -22.89 0.59
CA GLU A 81 0.01 -22.92 1.45
C GLU A 81 0.14 -21.64 2.29
N GLY A 82 0.43 -21.82 3.58
CA GLY A 82 0.77 -20.74 4.50
C GLY A 82 -0.42 -19.94 5.04
N LEU A 83 -0.12 -18.94 5.84
CA LEU A 83 -1.12 -18.05 6.42
C LEU A 83 -1.57 -17.00 5.40
N ALA A 84 -2.87 -16.74 5.31
CA ALA A 84 -3.44 -15.77 4.38
C ALA A 84 -2.80 -14.36 4.52
N GLY A 85 -2.42 -13.96 5.74
CA GLY A 85 -1.72 -12.70 5.99
C GLY A 85 -0.32 -12.64 5.36
N GLU A 86 0.46 -13.73 5.47
CA GLU A 86 1.79 -13.82 4.86
C GLU A 86 1.70 -13.83 3.33
N ASN A 87 0.75 -14.60 2.80
CA ASN A 87 0.52 -14.66 1.36
C ASN A 87 0.10 -13.29 0.81
N LEU A 88 -0.75 -12.56 1.54
CA LEU A 88 -1.10 -11.18 1.18
C LEU A 88 0.14 -10.28 1.13
N LEU A 89 1.00 -10.34 2.14
CA LEU A 89 2.24 -9.54 2.15
C LEU A 89 3.17 -9.91 0.99
N LYS A 90 3.32 -11.19 0.68
CA LYS A 90 4.09 -11.67 -0.49
C LYS A 90 3.52 -11.08 -1.80
N LEU A 91 2.20 -11.13 -1.99
CA LEU A 91 1.54 -10.54 -3.16
C LEU A 91 1.74 -9.02 -3.25
N LEU A 92 1.67 -8.32 -2.12
CA LEU A 92 1.89 -6.88 -2.05
C LEU A 92 3.34 -6.48 -2.35
N GLU A 93 4.32 -7.24 -1.86
CA GLU A 93 5.74 -7.00 -2.10
C GLU A 93 6.15 -7.31 -3.56
N ARG A 94 5.52 -8.28 -4.21
CA ARG A 94 5.76 -8.65 -5.62
C ARG A 94 5.24 -7.62 -6.63
N ARG A 95 4.52 -6.61 -6.23
CA ARG A 95 4.02 -5.56 -7.14
C ARG A 95 5.17 -4.76 -7.74
N LEU A 96 5.11 -4.48 -9.03
CA LEU A 96 6.17 -3.76 -9.74
C LEU A 96 6.43 -2.37 -9.15
N ASP A 97 5.38 -1.62 -8.78
CA ASP A 97 5.52 -0.31 -8.13
C ASP A 97 6.30 -0.38 -6.82
N ASN A 98 6.10 -1.46 -6.06
CA ASN A 98 6.83 -1.66 -4.82
C ASN A 98 8.27 -2.13 -5.07
N VAL A 99 8.49 -3.01 -6.04
CA VAL A 99 9.84 -3.45 -6.45
C VAL A 99 10.68 -2.24 -6.90
N VAL A 100 10.15 -1.39 -7.78
CA VAL A 100 10.80 -0.15 -8.24
C VAL A 100 11.13 0.79 -7.07
N TYR A 101 10.23 0.92 -6.10
CA TYR A 101 10.48 1.70 -4.89
C TYR A 101 11.59 1.07 -4.02
N ARG A 102 11.55 -0.26 -3.80
CA ARG A 102 12.55 -0.98 -3.00
C ARG A 102 13.94 -0.96 -3.63
N SER A 103 14.01 -0.99 -4.94
CA SER A 103 15.27 -0.88 -5.70
C SER A 103 15.84 0.55 -5.74
N GLY A 104 15.17 1.53 -5.13
CA GLY A 104 15.67 2.90 -5.02
C GLY A 104 15.46 3.78 -6.26
N PHE A 105 14.79 3.29 -7.32
CA PHE A 105 14.51 4.08 -8.53
C PHE A 105 13.49 5.20 -8.29
N ALA A 106 12.75 5.16 -7.19
CA ALA A 106 11.77 6.19 -6.88
C ALA A 106 11.80 6.57 -5.40
N VAL A 107 11.59 7.86 -5.11
CA VAL A 107 11.59 8.42 -3.75
C VAL A 107 10.41 7.91 -2.90
N SER A 108 9.34 7.45 -3.54
CA SER A 108 8.15 6.97 -2.84
C SER A 108 7.36 5.98 -3.70
N ARG A 109 6.53 5.13 -3.06
CA ARG A 109 5.64 4.20 -3.77
C ARG A 109 4.68 4.91 -4.73
N ARG A 110 4.24 6.13 -4.41
CA ARG A 110 3.40 6.93 -5.31
C ARG A 110 4.15 7.38 -6.56
N ALA A 111 5.41 7.81 -6.42
CA ALA A 111 6.27 8.15 -7.54
C ALA A 111 6.59 6.90 -8.39
N ALA A 112 6.95 5.79 -7.74
CA ALA A 112 7.18 4.51 -8.43
C ALA A 112 5.99 4.09 -9.29
N ARG A 113 4.79 4.15 -8.73
CA ARG A 113 3.55 3.83 -9.46
C ARG A 113 3.34 4.74 -10.66
N GLN A 114 3.63 6.02 -10.53
CA GLN A 114 3.51 6.95 -11.64
C GLN A 114 4.51 6.63 -12.75
N LEU A 115 5.76 6.35 -12.41
CA LEU A 115 6.78 5.96 -13.38
C LEU A 115 6.40 4.67 -14.12
N VAL A 116 5.91 3.65 -13.40
CA VAL A 116 5.45 2.41 -14.02
C VAL A 116 4.26 2.65 -14.96
N SER A 117 3.23 3.38 -14.50
CA SER A 117 2.04 3.65 -15.31
C SER A 117 2.29 4.56 -16.52
N HIS A 118 3.41 5.30 -16.52
CA HIS A 118 3.88 6.08 -17.69
C HIS A 118 4.82 5.27 -18.59
N GLY A 119 5.05 3.98 -18.26
CA GLY A 119 5.84 3.08 -19.10
C GLY A 119 7.33 3.41 -19.14
N HIS A 120 7.90 3.89 -18.03
CA HIS A 120 9.35 4.16 -17.93
C HIS A 120 10.17 2.90 -17.59
N PHE A 121 9.55 1.75 -17.46
CA PHE A 121 10.22 0.48 -17.14
C PHE A 121 9.95 -0.57 -18.19
N GLU A 122 10.98 -1.35 -18.45
CA GLU A 122 10.92 -2.55 -19.28
C GLU A 122 11.23 -3.78 -18.43
N LEU A 123 10.50 -4.86 -18.67
CA LEU A 123 10.77 -6.19 -18.12
C LEU A 123 11.07 -7.12 -19.28
N ASN A 124 12.24 -7.76 -19.26
CA ASN A 124 12.66 -8.69 -20.31
C ASN A 124 12.56 -8.08 -21.74
N GLY A 125 12.93 -6.79 -21.88
CA GLY A 125 12.88 -6.08 -23.16
C GLY A 125 11.49 -5.63 -23.61
N ARG A 126 10.47 -5.79 -22.77
CA ARG A 126 9.09 -5.33 -23.05
C ARG A 126 8.70 -4.20 -22.10
N ARG A 127 8.17 -3.11 -22.65
CA ARG A 127 7.62 -2.00 -21.89
C ARG A 127 6.41 -2.45 -21.06
N VAL A 128 6.40 -2.12 -19.78
CA VAL A 128 5.32 -2.49 -18.85
C VAL A 128 4.63 -1.23 -18.34
N GLU A 129 3.32 -1.19 -18.50
CA GLU A 129 2.44 -0.13 -17.98
C GLU A 129 1.57 -0.64 -16.83
N GLU A 130 1.52 -1.96 -16.62
CA GLU A 130 0.75 -2.59 -15.55
C GLU A 130 1.60 -2.73 -14.28
N VAL A 131 1.00 -2.41 -13.15
CA VAL A 131 1.67 -2.44 -11.84
C VAL A 131 1.73 -3.85 -11.26
N GLU A 132 0.92 -4.79 -11.77
CA GLU A 132 0.80 -6.15 -11.23
C GLU A 132 1.66 -7.14 -12.02
N ILE A 133 2.82 -7.52 -11.49
CA ILE A 133 3.74 -8.49 -12.11
C ILE A 133 3.13 -9.91 -12.18
N GLY A 134 2.20 -10.24 -11.28
CA GLY A 134 1.65 -11.58 -11.15
C GLY A 134 0.93 -12.12 -12.39
N ARG A 135 0.52 -11.26 -13.33
CA ARG A 135 -0.11 -11.68 -14.60
C ARG A 135 0.89 -11.89 -15.74
N ALA A 136 2.04 -11.23 -15.71
CA ALA A 136 3.05 -11.37 -16.74
C ALA A 136 3.74 -12.76 -16.68
N SER A 137 4.01 -13.28 -15.48
CA SER A 137 4.67 -14.58 -15.30
C SER A 137 3.78 -15.79 -15.60
N CYS A 138 2.46 -15.63 -15.60
CA CYS A 138 1.52 -16.72 -15.90
C CYS A 138 1.23 -16.91 -17.39
N ARG A 139 1.58 -15.94 -18.24
CA ARG A 139 1.41 -16.04 -19.71
C ARG A 139 2.62 -16.58 -20.46
N GLU A 140 3.76 -16.72 -19.81
CA GLU A 140 4.98 -17.26 -20.44
C GLU A 140 5.19 -18.78 -20.22
N ARG A 141 4.19 -19.50 -19.70
CA ARG A 141 4.21 -20.95 -19.66
C ARG A 141 3.13 -21.54 -20.56
N VAL A 142 3.28 -21.37 -21.85
CA VAL A 142 2.74 -22.25 -22.87
C VAL A 142 3.77 -22.35 -23.97
#